data_ea1930be2628efba515b8789bcfb7428
#
_entry.id   ea1930be2628efba515b8789bcfb7428
#
_cell.length_a   1.000
_cell.length_b   1.000
_cell.length_c   1.000
_cell.angle_alpha   90.00
_cell.angle_beta   90.00
_cell.angle_gamma   90.00
#
_symmetry.space_group_name_H-M   'P 1'
#
loop_
_entity.id
_entity.type
_entity.pdbx_description
1 polymer ?
#
loop_
_entity_poly.entity_id
_entity_poly.type
_entity_poly.pdbx_seq_one_letter_code
_entity_poly.pdbx_strand_id
1 'polypeptide(L)'
;LPHHDILEKIITEKIGHKVEIIVPKKGEKLKFVELAEQNSQISLKNSTRNEEIILNELKQLLSLKDIPRRIEMYDISNISGDYTVAGMAVLINGKISKKDFRKFNIKETIGQNDFASMKEIITRRLKHTLDGKIGLR
;
A
#
# COMPACT_ATOMS: atom_id res chain seq x y z
N LEU A 1 -25.21 17.72 -11.73
CA LEU A 1 -25.46 16.37 -11.21
C LEU A 1 -26.92 16.03 -11.42
N PRO A 2 -27.26 14.99 -12.20
CA PRO A 2 -28.65 14.51 -12.23
C PRO A 2 -29.02 14.01 -10.82
N HIS A 3 -30.24 14.39 -10.37
CA HIS A 3 -30.81 13.96 -9.07
C HIS A 3 -30.15 14.55 -7.80
N HIS A 4 -29.62 15.77 -7.83
CA HIS A 4 -29.09 16.44 -6.62
C HIS A 4 -30.14 16.58 -5.52
N ASP A 5 -31.42 16.76 -5.87
CA ASP A 5 -32.55 16.89 -4.94
C ASP A 5 -32.74 15.64 -4.07
N ILE A 6 -32.51 14.45 -4.63
CA ILE A 6 -32.58 13.17 -3.90
C ILE A 6 -31.42 13.08 -2.93
N LEU A 7 -30.21 13.45 -3.36
CA LEU A 7 -29.02 13.46 -2.51
C LEU A 7 -29.16 14.44 -1.35
N GLU A 8 -29.69 15.64 -1.59
CA GLU A 8 -29.97 16.62 -0.54
C GLU A 8 -30.88 16.07 0.54
N LYS A 9 -31.97 15.40 0.15
CA LYS A 9 -32.89 14.75 1.10
C LYS A 9 -32.20 13.68 1.93
N ILE A 10 -31.49 12.74 1.29
CA ILE A 10 -30.79 11.65 1.98
C ILE A 10 -29.74 12.19 2.96
N ILE A 11 -28.96 13.20 2.54
CA ILE A 11 -27.93 13.79 3.40
C ILE A 11 -28.57 14.57 4.55
N THR A 12 -29.62 15.37 4.27
CA THR A 12 -30.36 16.11 5.29
C THR A 12 -30.95 15.20 6.36
N GLU A 13 -31.55 14.07 5.97
CA GLU A 13 -32.08 13.07 6.92
C GLU A 13 -30.98 12.43 7.77
N LYS A 14 -29.82 12.12 7.15
CA LYS A 14 -28.71 11.48 7.85
C LYS A 14 -27.99 12.39 8.84
N ILE A 15 -27.88 13.69 8.52
CA ILE A 15 -27.11 14.67 9.33
C ILE A 15 -28.03 15.41 10.32
N GLY A 16 -29.35 15.43 10.09
CA GLY A 16 -30.32 16.08 10.96
C GLY A 16 -30.45 17.60 10.79
N HIS A 17 -29.83 18.18 9.75
CA HIS A 17 -30.03 19.60 9.38
C HIS A 17 -30.04 19.75 7.86
N LYS A 18 -30.69 20.84 7.39
CA LYS A 18 -30.85 21.09 5.95
C LYS A 18 -29.50 21.23 5.25
N VAL A 19 -29.30 20.43 4.20
CA VAL A 19 -28.13 20.46 3.33
C VAL A 19 -28.54 20.88 1.93
N GLU A 20 -27.77 21.78 1.33
CA GLU A 20 -27.97 22.28 -0.04
C GLU A 20 -26.73 21.90 -0.88
N ILE A 21 -26.95 21.29 -2.04
CA ILE A 21 -25.89 20.95 -2.98
C ILE A 21 -25.81 22.04 -4.05
N ILE A 22 -24.76 22.83 -3.99
CA ILE A 22 -24.52 23.93 -4.91
C ILE A 22 -23.55 23.50 -6.00
N VAL A 23 -23.94 23.66 -7.27
CA VAL A 23 -23.06 23.50 -8.42
C VAL A 23 -22.51 24.86 -8.84
N PRO A 24 -21.28 25.21 -8.47
CA PRO A 24 -20.74 26.53 -8.78
C PRO A 24 -20.44 26.66 -10.27
N LYS A 25 -20.74 27.84 -10.83
CA LYS A 25 -20.47 28.16 -12.25
C LYS A 25 -19.30 29.13 -12.43
N LYS A 26 -18.81 29.77 -11.37
CA LYS A 26 -17.69 30.72 -11.39
C LYS A 26 -17.07 30.94 -10.01
N GLY A 27 -15.88 31.53 -9.97
CA GLY A 27 -15.19 31.92 -8.73
C GLY A 27 -14.43 30.78 -8.03
N GLU A 28 -14.04 31.02 -6.78
CA GLU A 28 -13.19 30.08 -6.02
C GLU A 28 -13.86 28.72 -5.80
N LYS A 29 -15.16 28.68 -5.57
CA LYS A 29 -15.91 27.43 -5.39
C LYS A 29 -15.83 26.53 -6.63
N LEU A 30 -15.81 27.11 -7.84
CA LEU A 30 -15.60 26.34 -9.07
C LEU A 30 -14.20 25.71 -9.10
N LYS A 31 -13.16 26.45 -8.72
CA LYS A 31 -11.78 25.91 -8.66
C LYS A 31 -11.67 24.72 -7.72
N PHE A 32 -12.36 24.74 -6.58
CA PHE A 32 -12.39 23.59 -5.67
C PHE A 32 -13.07 22.36 -6.30
N VAL A 33 -14.15 22.55 -7.06
CA VAL A 33 -14.82 21.45 -7.76
C VAL A 33 -13.93 20.90 -8.86
N GLU A 34 -13.27 21.74 -9.65
CA GLU A 34 -12.33 21.34 -10.69
C GLU A 34 -11.13 20.54 -10.10
N LEU A 35 -10.58 21.00 -8.97
CA LEU A 35 -9.52 20.28 -8.26
C LEU A 35 -9.99 18.91 -7.73
N ALA A 36 -11.20 18.86 -7.17
CA ALA A 36 -11.78 17.59 -6.72
C ALA A 36 -12.04 16.62 -7.88
N GLU A 37 -12.46 17.14 -9.04
CA GLU A 37 -12.64 16.34 -10.25
C GLU A 37 -11.31 15.80 -10.76
N GLN A 38 -10.25 16.62 -10.83
CA GLN A 38 -8.91 16.18 -11.21
C GLN A 38 -8.39 15.10 -10.26
N ASN A 39 -8.54 15.29 -8.95
CA ASN A 39 -8.14 14.29 -7.95
C ASN A 39 -8.93 12.99 -8.10
N SER A 40 -10.22 13.05 -8.40
CA SER A 40 -11.07 11.91 -8.67
C SER A 40 -10.62 11.15 -9.92
N GLN A 41 -10.28 11.85 -11.01
CA GLN A 41 -9.77 11.23 -12.23
C GLN A 41 -8.42 10.55 -12.02
N ILE A 42 -7.51 11.16 -11.24
CA ILE A 42 -6.22 10.56 -10.87
C ILE A 42 -6.47 9.29 -10.02
N SER A 43 -7.37 9.36 -9.07
CA SER A 43 -7.74 8.24 -8.21
C SER A 43 -8.35 7.08 -9.02
N LEU A 44 -9.22 7.37 -9.98
CA LEU A 44 -9.79 6.39 -10.90
C LEU A 44 -8.71 5.75 -11.78
N LYS A 45 -7.83 6.54 -12.39
CA LYS A 45 -6.70 6.01 -13.18
C LYS A 45 -5.80 5.10 -12.36
N ASN A 46 -5.56 5.43 -11.09
CA ASN A 46 -4.76 4.61 -10.19
C ASN A 46 -5.49 3.34 -9.73
N SER A 47 -6.82 3.38 -9.58
CA SER A 47 -7.62 2.21 -9.15
C SER A 47 -7.96 1.26 -10.31
N THR A 48 -7.95 1.74 -11.56
CA THR A 48 -8.17 0.90 -12.77
C THR A 48 -6.89 0.27 -13.30
N ARG A 49 -5.74 0.58 -12.71
CA ARG A 49 -4.54 -0.18 -12.99
C ARG A 49 -4.72 -1.56 -12.37
N ASN A 50 -5.16 -2.50 -13.19
CA ASN A 50 -5.41 -3.87 -12.77
C ASN A 50 -4.10 -4.44 -12.20
N GLU A 51 -4.07 -4.72 -10.92
CA GLU A 51 -2.89 -5.25 -10.21
C GLU A 51 -2.35 -6.49 -10.93
N GLU A 52 -3.20 -7.26 -11.58
CA GLU A 52 -2.81 -8.43 -12.36
C GLU A 52 -1.95 -8.04 -13.57
N ILE A 53 -2.25 -6.93 -14.26
CA ILE A 53 -1.44 -6.42 -15.38
C ILE A 53 -0.06 -6.04 -14.88
N ILE A 54 0.03 -5.30 -13.77
CA ILE A 54 1.29 -4.86 -13.18
C ILE A 54 2.15 -6.07 -12.75
N LEU A 55 1.52 -7.08 -12.13
CA LEU A 55 2.23 -8.29 -11.71
C LEU A 55 2.73 -9.11 -12.90
N ASN A 56 1.97 -9.14 -14.02
CA ASN A 56 2.41 -9.76 -15.25
C ASN A 56 3.58 -9.00 -15.91
N GLU A 57 3.51 -7.67 -15.95
CA GLU A 57 4.62 -6.83 -16.42
C GLU A 57 5.89 -7.07 -15.58
N LEU A 58 5.75 -7.13 -14.26
CA LEU A 58 6.85 -7.43 -13.35
C LEU A 58 7.42 -8.84 -13.56
N LYS A 59 6.56 -9.83 -13.78
CA LYS A 59 6.98 -11.19 -14.16
C LYS A 59 7.85 -11.18 -15.41
N GLN A 60 7.43 -10.46 -16.45
CA GLN A 60 8.16 -10.36 -17.72
C GLN A 60 9.50 -9.63 -17.53
N LEU A 61 9.47 -8.48 -16.85
CA LEU A 61 10.65 -7.65 -16.61
C LEU A 61 11.75 -8.42 -15.86
N LEU A 62 11.37 -9.22 -14.87
CA LEU A 62 12.29 -10.00 -14.04
C LEU A 62 12.49 -11.43 -14.54
N SER A 63 11.92 -11.80 -15.70
CA SER A 63 11.98 -13.14 -16.29
C SER A 63 11.60 -14.24 -15.29
N LEU A 64 10.56 -14.01 -14.47
CA LEU A 64 10.10 -14.98 -13.48
C LEU A 64 9.26 -16.07 -14.15
N LYS A 65 9.33 -17.29 -13.61
CA LYS A 65 8.52 -18.41 -14.07
C LYS A 65 7.04 -18.19 -13.80
N ASP A 66 6.71 -17.69 -12.63
CA ASP A 66 5.34 -17.48 -12.17
C ASP A 66 5.07 -16.01 -11.80
N ILE A 67 3.79 -15.63 -11.75
CA ILE A 67 3.39 -14.27 -11.33
C ILE A 67 3.77 -14.09 -9.85
N PRO A 68 4.50 -13.02 -9.49
CA PRO A 68 4.92 -12.76 -8.10
C PRO A 68 3.73 -12.25 -7.27
N ARG A 69 2.88 -13.18 -6.82
CA ARG A 69 1.69 -12.84 -6.03
C ARG A 69 2.01 -12.37 -4.62
N ARG A 70 3.19 -12.72 -4.10
CA ARG A 70 3.72 -12.24 -2.82
C ARG A 70 5.07 -11.59 -3.04
N ILE A 71 5.19 -10.34 -2.62
CA ILE A 71 6.43 -9.56 -2.71
C ILE A 71 6.76 -9.08 -1.29
N GLU A 72 7.96 -9.36 -0.84
CA GLU A 72 8.47 -8.91 0.45
C GLU A 72 9.60 -7.91 0.23
N MET A 73 9.54 -6.78 0.93
CA MET A 73 10.52 -5.71 0.88
C MET A 73 11.10 -5.51 2.27
N TYR A 74 12.42 -5.43 2.37
CA TYR A 74 13.14 -5.32 3.62
C TYR A 74 13.90 -4.01 3.68
N ASP A 75 13.85 -3.38 4.84
CA ASP A 75 14.62 -2.18 5.15
C ASP A 75 15.33 -2.36 6.48
N ILE A 76 16.61 -1.96 6.54
CA ILE A 76 17.44 -2.05 7.73
C ILE A 76 17.64 -0.65 8.28
N SER A 77 17.32 -0.48 9.56
CA SER A 77 17.46 0.79 10.26
C SER A 77 18.35 0.62 11.50
N ASN A 78 19.37 1.44 11.59
CA ASN A 78 20.26 1.50 12.75
C ASN A 78 19.75 2.58 13.72
N ILE A 79 19.38 2.19 14.93
CA ILE A 79 18.91 3.11 15.97
C ILE A 79 20.02 3.28 17.00
N SER A 80 20.63 4.46 17.05
CA SER A 80 21.58 4.90 18.11
C SER A 80 22.71 3.90 18.42
N GLY A 81 23.44 3.44 17.41
CA GLY A 81 24.73 2.76 17.56
C GLY A 81 24.69 1.27 17.91
N ASP A 82 23.78 0.80 18.76
CA ASP A 82 23.81 -0.57 19.31
C ASP A 82 22.63 -1.46 18.90
N TYR A 83 21.59 -0.88 18.35
CA TYR A 83 20.38 -1.64 17.98
C TYR A 83 20.08 -1.52 16.50
N THR A 84 20.33 -2.60 15.78
CA THR A 84 19.92 -2.74 14.38
C THR A 84 18.60 -3.47 14.31
N VAL A 85 17.64 -2.87 13.64
CA VAL A 85 16.30 -3.44 13.38
C VAL A 85 16.03 -3.50 11.88
N ALA A 86 15.21 -4.44 11.48
CA ALA A 86 14.70 -4.45 10.11
C ALA A 86 13.19 -4.49 10.07
N GLY A 87 12.64 -3.77 9.12
CA GLY A 87 11.24 -3.82 8.74
C GLY A 87 11.04 -4.74 7.54
N MET A 88 9.93 -5.47 7.51
CA MET A 88 9.45 -6.20 6.33
C MET A 88 8.08 -5.69 5.95
N ALA A 89 7.96 -5.11 4.78
CA ALA A 89 6.69 -4.78 4.15
C ALA A 89 6.30 -5.88 3.16
N VAL A 90 4.99 -6.11 3.03
CA VAL A 90 4.48 -7.21 2.21
C VAL A 90 3.37 -6.72 1.29
N LEU A 91 3.47 -7.09 0.01
CA LEU A 91 2.38 -6.99 -0.95
C LEU A 91 1.85 -8.39 -1.26
N ILE A 92 0.53 -8.50 -1.32
CA ILE A 92 -0.15 -9.73 -1.76
C ILE A 92 -1.09 -9.37 -2.91
N ASN A 93 -0.92 -10.02 -4.05
CA ASN A 93 -1.66 -9.73 -5.28
C ASN A 93 -1.63 -8.23 -5.64
N GLY A 94 -0.46 -7.58 -5.51
CA GLY A 94 -0.26 -6.17 -5.81
C GLY A 94 -0.77 -5.18 -4.75
N LYS A 95 -1.38 -5.65 -3.65
CA LYS A 95 -1.92 -4.80 -2.57
C LYS A 95 -1.11 -4.92 -1.29
N ILE A 96 -0.96 -3.81 -0.57
CA ILE A 96 -0.27 -3.77 0.73
C ILE A 96 -1.01 -4.62 1.76
N SER A 97 -0.32 -5.59 2.34
CA SER A 97 -0.84 -6.46 3.41
C SER A 97 -0.24 -6.11 4.76
N LYS A 98 -0.80 -5.10 5.44
CA LYS A 98 -0.28 -4.63 6.74
C LYS A 98 -0.22 -5.71 7.81
N LYS A 99 -1.14 -6.70 7.79
CA LYS A 99 -1.16 -7.83 8.72
C LYS A 99 0.07 -8.74 8.62
N ASP A 100 0.72 -8.73 7.45
CA ASP A 100 1.90 -9.54 7.16
C ASP A 100 3.22 -8.79 7.42
N PHE A 101 3.17 -7.52 7.77
CA PHE A 101 4.36 -6.75 8.14
C PHE A 101 5.03 -7.35 9.36
N ARG A 102 6.37 -7.34 9.37
CA ARG A 102 7.17 -7.86 10.48
C ARG A 102 8.30 -6.89 10.82
N LYS A 103 8.68 -6.93 12.08
CA LYS A 103 9.91 -6.31 12.59
C LYS A 103 10.85 -7.41 13.05
N PHE A 104 12.11 -7.29 12.69
CA PHE A 104 13.17 -8.20 13.09
C PHE A 104 14.20 -7.44 13.93
N ASN A 105 14.55 -8.00 15.07
CA ASN A 105 15.72 -7.54 15.82
C ASN A 105 16.92 -8.35 15.29
N ILE A 106 17.97 -7.66 14.91
CA ILE A 106 19.24 -8.26 14.49
C ILE A 106 19.94 -8.77 15.75
N LYS A 107 20.45 -9.98 15.73
CA LYS A 107 21.04 -10.66 16.90
C LYS A 107 22.51 -11.04 16.72
N GLU A 108 22.90 -11.41 15.51
CA GLU A 108 24.19 -12.02 15.21
C GLU A 108 25.20 -11.01 14.65
N THR A 109 24.72 -9.89 14.14
CA THR A 109 25.58 -8.87 13.52
C THR A 109 25.94 -7.82 14.54
N ILE A 110 27.22 -7.75 14.91
CA ILE A 110 27.79 -6.69 15.77
C ILE A 110 28.31 -5.57 14.86
N GLY A 111 27.82 -4.34 15.09
CA GLY A 111 28.20 -3.15 14.32
C GLY A 111 27.35 -2.90 13.07
N GLN A 112 27.71 -1.85 12.34
CA GLN A 112 26.97 -1.40 11.13
C GLN A 112 27.37 -2.24 9.91
N ASN A 113 26.80 -3.43 9.76
CA ASN A 113 27.00 -4.27 8.60
C ASN A 113 25.66 -4.68 8.01
N ASP A 114 25.15 -3.88 7.09
CA ASP A 114 23.84 -4.06 6.48
C ASP A 114 23.75 -5.37 5.67
N PHE A 115 24.85 -5.82 5.03
CA PHE A 115 24.87 -7.08 4.30
C PHE A 115 24.72 -8.29 5.22
N ALA A 116 25.45 -8.31 6.33
CA ALA A 116 25.35 -9.39 7.32
C ALA A 116 23.95 -9.40 7.97
N SER A 117 23.43 -8.23 8.32
CA SER A 117 22.08 -8.05 8.85
C SER A 117 21.03 -8.55 7.88
N MET A 118 21.11 -8.19 6.61
CA MET A 118 20.19 -8.65 5.57
C MET A 118 20.25 -10.16 5.40
N LYS A 119 21.45 -10.74 5.35
CA LYS A 119 21.64 -12.19 5.28
C LYS A 119 21.00 -12.91 6.46
N GLU A 120 21.20 -12.43 7.68
CA GLU A 120 20.57 -12.98 8.89
C GLU A 120 19.05 -13.01 8.76
N ILE A 121 18.44 -11.87 8.39
CA ILE A 121 16.99 -11.74 8.31
C ILE A 121 16.40 -12.66 7.25
N ILE A 122 16.96 -12.64 6.04
CA ILE A 122 16.47 -13.46 4.93
C ILE A 122 16.59 -14.93 5.28
N THR A 123 17.72 -15.34 5.88
CA THR A 123 17.92 -16.73 6.31
C THR A 123 16.88 -17.15 7.35
N ARG A 124 16.63 -16.33 8.35
CA ARG A 124 15.59 -16.59 9.38
C ARG A 124 14.20 -16.67 8.75
N ARG A 125 13.89 -15.75 7.83
CA ARG A 125 12.60 -15.71 7.14
C ARG A 125 12.38 -16.97 6.30
N LEU A 126 13.36 -17.39 5.52
CA LEU A 126 13.27 -18.58 4.66
C LEU A 126 13.17 -19.87 5.49
N LYS A 127 13.91 -20.00 6.59
CA LYS A 127 13.77 -21.14 7.50
C LYS A 127 12.32 -21.28 8.00
N HIS A 128 11.70 -20.19 8.44
CA HIS A 128 10.29 -20.22 8.86
C HIS A 128 9.32 -20.64 7.76
N THR A 129 9.65 -20.33 6.51
CA THR A 129 8.86 -20.73 5.33
C THR A 129 9.00 -22.22 5.05
N LEU A 130 10.23 -22.74 5.11
CA LEU A 130 10.52 -24.18 4.90
C LEU A 130 9.91 -25.04 6.00
N ASP A 131 9.86 -24.56 7.24
CA ASP A 131 9.23 -25.23 8.38
C ASP A 131 7.69 -25.22 8.32
N GLY A 132 7.09 -24.74 7.24
CA GLY A 132 5.62 -24.68 7.05
C GLY A 132 4.88 -23.71 7.98
N LYS A 133 5.62 -22.94 8.80
CA LYS A 133 5.04 -21.98 9.77
C LYS A 133 4.48 -20.71 9.11
N ILE A 134 4.84 -20.47 7.85
CA ILE A 134 4.35 -19.33 7.07
C ILE A 134 4.01 -19.87 5.69
N GLY A 135 2.72 -19.98 5.41
CA GLY A 135 2.25 -20.42 4.10
C GLY A 135 2.73 -19.45 3.00
N LEU A 136 3.47 -19.98 2.04
CA LEU A 136 3.63 -19.39 0.71
C LEU A 136 2.30 -19.64 -0.01
N ARG A 137 1.32 -18.77 0.17
CA ARG A 137 0.12 -18.73 -0.65
C ARG A 137 0.14 -17.49 -1.52
#